data_35aaa5953298a7246e544cd86638c8a5
#
_entry.id   35aaa5953298a7246e544cd86638c8a5
#
_cell.length_a   1.000
_cell.length_b   1.000
_cell.length_c   1.000
_cell.angle_alpha   90.00
_cell.angle_beta   90.00
_cell.angle_gamma   90.00
#
_symmetry.space_group_name_H-M   'P 1'
#
loop_
_entity.id
_entity.type
_entity.pdbx_description
1 polymer ?
#
loop_
_entity_poly.entity_id
_entity_poly.type
_entity_poly.pdbx_seq_one_letter_code
_entity_poly.pdbx_strand_id
1 'polypeptide(L)'
;MIYENLSVSPEGHLLFAGCDTLELAKQFGTALFVMDENRIRNRCREYQQAMRAYLPAGSRPLYASKAMSIKRIYGIMAEENMGVDVVSPGELYTAVKAGFPMENAYFHGSSKTDADIRFAMEHRVGFFICDNADELDAIDREAARQGICQKILMRLAPGIDPHTHEKINTGRVDSKFGVAIETGQAAELVGKALSKQNVELWGYHCHVGSQLFDAELFCDTATNMLTFVADMAKQYDHTAKVVNLGGGMGVPYTAEQNKVDYAGNIQKIGAHITTLCEKLQITPPAILMEPGRSIVADSGITLYSVTGTKEIPGF
;
A
#
# COMPACT_ATOMS: atom_id res chain seq x y z
N MET A 1 -1.44 -19.65 -20.98
CA MET A 1 -0.67 -19.21 -19.79
C MET A 1 -1.46 -18.15 -19.05
N ILE A 2 -1.39 -18.10 -17.73
CA ILE A 2 -2.13 -17.12 -16.90
C ILE A 2 -1.57 -15.72 -17.11
N TYR A 3 -0.24 -15.60 -17.25
CA TYR A 3 0.47 -14.31 -17.38
C TYR A 3 1.20 -14.22 -18.72
N GLU A 4 1.37 -13.00 -19.21
CA GLU A 4 1.98 -12.69 -20.51
C GLU A 4 3.50 -12.95 -20.55
N ASN A 5 4.16 -12.93 -19.40
CA ASN A 5 5.59 -13.20 -19.27
C ASN A 5 5.94 -14.69 -19.13
N LEU A 6 4.94 -15.57 -19.29
CA LEU A 6 5.12 -17.03 -19.35
C LEU A 6 4.89 -17.54 -20.78
N SER A 7 5.80 -18.37 -21.28
CA SER A 7 5.66 -19.06 -22.56
C SER A 7 6.38 -20.40 -22.53
N VAL A 8 6.28 -21.17 -23.62
CA VAL A 8 6.98 -22.46 -23.78
C VAL A 8 7.84 -22.39 -25.01
N SER A 9 9.10 -22.83 -24.90
CA SER A 9 10.02 -22.90 -26.03
C SER A 9 9.63 -24.04 -27.00
N PRO A 10 10.18 -24.09 -28.23
CA PRO A 10 9.98 -25.19 -29.15
C PRO A 10 10.42 -26.57 -28.58
N GLU A 11 11.39 -26.56 -27.66
CA GLU A 11 11.91 -27.76 -26.98
C GLU A 11 11.03 -28.19 -25.79
N GLY A 12 9.97 -27.43 -25.46
CA GLY A 12 9.05 -27.71 -24.36
C GLY A 12 9.48 -27.14 -23.00
N HIS A 13 10.49 -26.29 -22.96
CA HIS A 13 10.94 -25.64 -21.72
C HIS A 13 10.06 -24.45 -21.35
N LEU A 14 9.81 -24.26 -20.06
CA LEU A 14 9.16 -23.04 -19.56
C LEU A 14 10.10 -21.84 -19.74
N LEU A 15 9.58 -20.82 -20.42
CA LEU A 15 10.24 -19.51 -20.50
C LEU A 15 9.55 -18.52 -19.57
N PHE A 16 10.33 -17.79 -18.78
CA PHE A 16 9.86 -16.70 -17.95
C PHE A 16 10.52 -15.40 -18.39
N ALA A 17 9.75 -14.42 -18.80
CA ALA A 17 10.24 -13.16 -19.39
C ALA A 17 11.24 -13.39 -20.54
N GLY A 18 11.04 -14.43 -21.33
CA GLY A 18 11.92 -14.84 -22.44
C GLY A 18 13.16 -15.63 -22.02
N CYS A 19 13.41 -15.83 -20.74
CA CYS A 19 14.54 -16.63 -20.25
C CYS A 19 14.14 -18.09 -20.01
N ASP A 20 14.96 -19.03 -20.46
CA ASP A 20 14.77 -20.47 -20.23
C ASP A 20 15.00 -20.80 -18.76
N THR A 21 13.99 -21.36 -18.09
CA THR A 21 14.06 -21.65 -16.64
C THR A 21 15.04 -22.78 -16.31
N LEU A 22 15.30 -23.71 -17.22
CA LEU A 22 16.31 -24.76 -17.01
C LEU A 22 17.73 -24.18 -17.06
N GLU A 23 18.01 -23.30 -18.01
CA GLU A 23 19.30 -22.62 -18.10
C GLU A 23 19.54 -21.69 -16.89
N LEU A 24 18.50 -20.97 -16.42
CA LEU A 24 18.60 -20.19 -15.19
C LEU A 24 18.92 -21.07 -13.98
N ALA A 25 18.23 -22.20 -13.82
CA ALA A 25 18.49 -23.13 -12.73
C ALA A 25 19.89 -23.74 -12.80
N LYS A 26 20.39 -24.03 -14.01
CA LYS A 26 21.73 -24.53 -14.24
C LYS A 26 22.83 -23.48 -13.90
N GLN A 27 22.60 -22.23 -14.28
CA GLN A 27 23.55 -21.16 -14.06
C GLN A 27 23.61 -20.69 -12.60
N PHE A 28 22.47 -20.57 -11.93
CA PHE A 28 22.35 -19.95 -10.61
C PHE A 28 22.03 -20.93 -9.49
N GLY A 29 21.71 -22.19 -9.81
CA GLY A 29 21.24 -23.17 -8.85
C GLY A 29 19.76 -23.01 -8.49
N THR A 30 19.30 -23.86 -7.57
CA THR A 30 17.96 -23.82 -6.95
C THR A 30 18.10 -23.92 -5.42
N ALA A 31 17.20 -23.38 -4.59
CA ALA A 31 16.00 -22.62 -4.93
C ALA A 31 16.38 -21.22 -5.45
N LEU A 32 15.73 -20.79 -6.53
CA LEU A 32 16.02 -19.50 -7.17
C LEU A 32 14.74 -18.69 -7.33
N PHE A 33 14.74 -17.45 -6.79
CA PHE A 33 13.71 -16.46 -7.09
C PHE A 33 14.11 -15.69 -8.36
N VAL A 34 13.21 -15.69 -9.35
CA VAL A 34 13.42 -14.95 -10.61
C VAL A 34 12.32 -13.89 -10.72
N MET A 35 12.74 -12.64 -10.97
CA MET A 35 11.82 -11.50 -11.08
C MET A 35 11.94 -10.85 -12.47
N ASP A 36 10.79 -10.52 -13.04
CA ASP A 36 10.65 -9.73 -14.27
C ASP A 36 10.55 -8.24 -13.92
N GLU A 37 11.68 -7.54 -14.02
CA GLU A 37 11.76 -6.11 -13.72
C GLU A 37 10.88 -5.27 -14.67
N ASN A 38 10.80 -5.64 -15.95
CA ASN A 38 9.96 -4.92 -16.90
C ASN A 38 8.48 -4.99 -16.52
N ARG A 39 8.02 -6.15 -16.05
CA ARG A 39 6.64 -6.32 -15.57
C ARG A 39 6.37 -5.43 -14.37
N ILE A 40 7.29 -5.37 -13.39
CA ILE A 40 7.18 -4.50 -12.22
C ILE A 40 7.07 -3.03 -12.66
N ARG A 41 7.95 -2.55 -13.53
CA ARG A 41 7.95 -1.18 -14.04
C ARG A 41 6.68 -0.84 -14.81
N ASN A 42 6.22 -1.73 -15.66
CA ASN A 42 4.98 -1.53 -16.43
C ASN A 42 3.78 -1.39 -15.49
N ARG A 43 3.73 -2.19 -14.42
CA ARG A 43 2.66 -2.08 -13.42
C ARG A 43 2.73 -0.77 -12.64
N CYS A 44 3.91 -0.30 -12.26
CA CYS A 44 4.08 1.02 -11.63
C CYS A 44 3.54 2.13 -12.53
N ARG A 45 3.90 2.12 -13.81
CA ARG A 45 3.46 3.10 -14.81
C ARG A 45 1.95 3.06 -15.05
N GLU A 46 1.35 1.86 -15.09
CA GLU A 46 -0.10 1.68 -15.23
C GLU A 46 -0.85 2.37 -14.08
N TYR A 47 -0.45 2.13 -12.83
CA TYR A 47 -1.04 2.81 -11.68
C TYR A 47 -0.88 4.33 -11.75
N GLN A 48 0.33 4.81 -12.04
CA GLN A 48 0.59 6.25 -12.12
C GLN A 48 -0.22 6.93 -13.21
N GLN A 49 -0.32 6.32 -14.40
CA GLN A 49 -1.09 6.86 -15.52
C GLN A 49 -2.58 6.91 -15.20
N ALA A 50 -3.14 5.83 -14.65
CA ALA A 50 -4.54 5.76 -14.27
C ALA A 50 -4.87 6.77 -13.17
N MET A 51 -4.06 6.84 -12.10
CA MET A 51 -4.29 7.79 -11.02
C MET A 51 -4.17 9.25 -11.47
N ARG A 52 -3.21 9.56 -12.34
CA ARG A 52 -3.07 10.90 -12.93
C ARG A 52 -4.25 11.28 -13.81
N ALA A 53 -4.83 10.32 -14.53
CA ALA A 53 -5.93 10.56 -15.46
C ALA A 53 -7.27 10.73 -14.75
N TYR A 54 -7.49 10.02 -13.66
CA TYR A 54 -8.85 9.85 -13.11
C TYR A 54 -9.01 10.33 -11.66
N LEU A 55 -7.94 10.60 -10.92
CA LEU A 55 -8.01 11.02 -9.51
C LEU A 55 -7.60 12.50 -9.35
N PRO A 56 -7.97 13.14 -8.23
CA PRO A 56 -7.61 14.54 -7.97
C PRO A 56 -6.12 14.81 -8.09
N ALA A 57 -5.75 16.07 -8.40
CA ALA A 57 -4.36 16.47 -8.54
C ALA A 57 -3.54 16.13 -7.29
N GLY A 58 -2.30 15.67 -7.48
CA GLY A 58 -1.42 15.22 -6.38
C GLY A 58 -1.61 13.76 -5.98
N SER A 59 -2.61 13.05 -6.54
CA SER A 59 -2.81 11.62 -6.31
C SER A 59 -1.67 10.79 -6.87
N ARG A 60 -1.24 9.77 -6.11
CA ARG A 60 -0.13 8.91 -6.53
C ARG A 60 -0.16 7.54 -5.85
N PRO A 61 0.42 6.50 -6.48
CA PRO A 61 0.59 5.20 -5.85
C PRO A 61 1.83 5.17 -4.94
N LEU A 62 1.75 4.39 -3.85
CA LEU A 62 2.83 4.02 -2.97
C LEU A 62 3.02 2.51 -3.08
N TYR A 63 4.23 2.03 -3.25
CA TYR A 63 4.47 0.60 -3.25
C TYR A 63 4.44 0.04 -1.83
N ALA A 64 3.57 -0.93 -1.56
CA ALA A 64 3.51 -1.62 -0.27
C ALA A 64 4.66 -2.64 -0.15
N SER A 65 5.75 -2.25 0.51
CA SER A 65 7.01 -3.00 0.53
C SER A 65 6.95 -4.35 1.24
N LYS A 66 5.93 -4.57 2.09
CA LYS A 66 5.63 -5.89 2.67
C LYS A 66 5.39 -7.01 1.63
N ALA A 67 5.04 -6.65 0.38
CA ALA A 67 4.87 -7.62 -0.69
C ALA A 67 6.21 -8.20 -1.16
N MET A 68 7.26 -7.39 -1.22
CA MET A 68 8.65 -7.78 -1.44
C MET A 68 9.58 -6.65 -1.01
N SER A 69 10.49 -6.92 -0.08
CA SER A 69 11.39 -5.92 0.49
C SER A 69 12.86 -6.30 0.26
N ILE A 70 13.34 -6.04 -0.96
CA ILE A 70 14.76 -6.17 -1.34
C ILE A 70 15.28 -4.84 -1.88
N LYS A 71 16.57 -4.57 -1.76
CA LYS A 71 17.18 -3.29 -2.19
C LYS A 71 16.82 -2.90 -3.62
N ARG A 72 16.83 -3.87 -4.58
CA ARG A 72 16.53 -3.58 -5.98
C ARG A 72 15.11 -3.04 -6.18
N ILE A 73 14.13 -3.53 -5.43
CA ILE A 73 12.74 -3.03 -5.51
C ILE A 73 12.68 -1.54 -5.14
N TYR A 74 13.33 -1.12 -4.06
CA TYR A 74 13.35 0.31 -3.70
C TYR A 74 14.06 1.16 -4.76
N GLY A 75 15.11 0.63 -5.40
CA GLY A 75 15.74 1.28 -6.54
C GLY A 75 14.77 1.46 -7.71
N ILE A 76 14.03 0.42 -8.08
CA ILE A 76 12.99 0.49 -9.12
C ILE A 76 11.91 1.51 -8.74
N MET A 77 11.43 1.50 -7.50
CA MET A 77 10.42 2.46 -7.04
C MET A 77 10.93 3.90 -7.15
N ALA A 78 12.18 4.17 -6.78
CA ALA A 78 12.78 5.49 -6.94
C ALA A 78 12.92 5.90 -8.41
N GLU A 79 13.40 5.00 -9.27
CA GLU A 79 13.54 5.22 -10.72
C GLU A 79 12.19 5.46 -11.42
N GLU A 80 11.12 4.82 -10.95
CA GLU A 80 9.74 5.00 -11.45
C GLU A 80 8.98 6.12 -10.71
N ASN A 81 9.62 6.90 -9.82
CA ASN A 81 8.98 7.97 -9.02
C ASN A 81 7.78 7.50 -8.18
N MET A 82 7.80 6.27 -7.72
CA MET A 82 6.83 5.74 -6.76
C MET A 82 7.15 6.21 -5.34
N GLY A 83 6.15 6.40 -4.49
CA GLY A 83 6.38 6.38 -3.04
C GLY A 83 6.46 4.94 -2.53
N VAL A 84 6.80 4.75 -1.26
CA VAL A 84 6.78 3.43 -0.61
C VAL A 84 6.06 3.48 0.74
N ASP A 85 5.29 2.43 1.01
CA ASP A 85 4.76 2.07 2.32
C ASP A 85 5.75 1.09 2.94
N VAL A 86 6.31 1.42 4.10
CA VAL A 86 7.20 0.56 4.90
C VAL A 86 6.54 0.26 6.24
N VAL A 87 6.51 -1.01 6.65
CA VAL A 87 5.73 -1.47 7.82
C VAL A 87 6.60 -1.95 8.98
N SER A 88 7.92 -1.90 8.83
CA SER A 88 8.86 -2.34 9.86
C SER A 88 10.19 -1.56 9.79
N PRO A 89 10.96 -1.51 10.89
CA PRO A 89 12.30 -0.91 10.85
C PRO A 89 13.25 -1.62 9.89
N GLY A 90 13.06 -2.93 9.61
CA GLY A 90 13.83 -3.67 8.63
C GLY A 90 13.57 -3.21 7.20
N GLU A 91 12.31 -2.97 6.84
CA GLU A 91 11.95 -2.40 5.54
C GLU A 91 12.47 -0.98 5.39
N LEU A 92 12.31 -0.15 6.43
CA LEU A 92 12.83 1.21 6.47
C LEU A 92 14.36 1.22 6.27
N TYR A 93 15.08 0.36 7.01
CA TYR A 93 16.52 0.20 6.85
C TYR A 93 16.92 -0.22 5.43
N THR A 94 16.15 -1.15 4.83
CA THR A 94 16.40 -1.61 3.46
C THR A 94 16.20 -0.48 2.44
N ALA A 95 15.17 0.35 2.61
CA ALA A 95 14.92 1.53 1.78
C ALA A 95 16.08 2.54 1.89
N VAL A 96 16.53 2.85 3.12
CA VAL A 96 17.71 3.71 3.37
C VAL A 96 18.96 3.15 2.68
N LYS A 97 19.23 1.84 2.82
CA LYS A 97 20.40 1.18 2.21
C LYS A 97 20.29 1.04 0.68
N ALA A 98 19.10 1.16 0.12
CA ALA A 98 18.87 1.23 -1.31
C ALA A 98 19.05 2.65 -1.88
N GLY A 99 19.19 3.67 -1.03
CA GLY A 99 19.27 5.07 -1.44
C GLY A 99 17.90 5.63 -1.86
N PHE A 100 16.80 5.06 -1.36
CA PHE A 100 15.47 5.56 -1.65
C PHE A 100 15.27 6.98 -1.06
N PRO A 101 14.62 7.92 -1.77
CA PRO A 101 14.32 9.26 -1.27
C PRO A 101 13.28 9.19 -0.14
N MET A 102 13.75 9.21 1.12
CA MET A 102 12.96 8.89 2.31
C MET A 102 11.81 9.86 2.58
N GLU A 103 11.83 11.06 2.02
CA GLU A 103 10.70 12.00 2.01
C GLU A 103 9.46 11.46 1.28
N ASN A 104 9.64 10.43 0.44
CA ASN A 104 8.57 9.70 -0.25
C ASN A 104 8.20 8.37 0.43
N ALA A 105 8.73 8.10 1.61
CA ALA A 105 8.39 6.93 2.42
C ALA A 105 7.30 7.26 3.45
N TYR A 106 6.38 6.31 3.62
CA TYR A 106 5.27 6.34 4.58
C TYR A 106 5.46 5.20 5.56
N PHE A 107 5.66 5.52 6.85
CA PHE A 107 5.97 4.53 7.87
C PHE A 107 4.70 4.06 8.59
N HIS A 108 4.31 2.85 8.30
CA HIS A 108 3.16 2.13 8.87
C HIS A 108 3.54 1.25 10.07
N GLY A 109 2.55 0.52 10.56
CA GLY A 109 2.67 -0.42 11.69
C GLY A 109 1.86 0.05 12.89
N SER A 110 1.22 -0.88 13.59
CA SER A 110 0.39 -0.62 14.77
C SER A 110 1.17 -0.65 16.08
N SER A 111 2.49 -0.89 16.04
CA SER A 111 3.33 -1.12 17.22
C SER A 111 4.74 -0.57 16.99
N LYS A 112 4.83 0.71 16.60
CA LYS A 112 6.12 1.38 16.46
C LYS A 112 6.69 1.69 17.85
N THR A 113 7.92 1.25 18.11
CA THR A 113 8.64 1.60 19.33
C THR A 113 9.24 3.01 19.25
N ASP A 114 9.62 3.60 20.39
CA ASP A 114 10.35 4.88 20.41
C ASP A 114 11.65 4.81 19.59
N ALA A 115 12.31 3.64 19.54
CA ALA A 115 13.50 3.41 18.72
C ALA A 115 13.18 3.45 17.21
N ASP A 116 12.06 2.85 16.80
CA ASP A 116 11.62 2.84 15.40
C ASP A 116 11.24 4.25 14.94
N ILE A 117 10.52 5.00 15.78
CA ILE A 117 10.11 6.39 15.52
C ILE A 117 11.37 7.28 15.37
N ARG A 118 12.32 7.15 16.29
CA ARG A 118 13.59 7.87 16.23
C ARG A 118 14.36 7.56 14.97
N PHE A 119 14.55 6.28 14.65
CA PHE A 119 15.26 5.83 13.46
C PHE A 119 14.63 6.37 12.17
N ALA A 120 13.30 6.35 12.08
CA ALA A 120 12.58 6.89 10.93
C ALA A 120 12.79 8.40 10.77
N MET A 121 12.71 9.18 11.86
CA MET A 121 12.92 10.63 11.82
C MET A 121 14.37 11.00 11.52
N GLU A 122 15.36 10.30 12.09
CA GLU A 122 16.79 10.48 11.80
C GLU A 122 17.10 10.27 10.30
N HIS A 123 16.33 9.39 9.63
CA HIS A 123 16.41 9.15 8.20
C HIS A 123 15.42 9.99 7.37
N ARG A 124 14.74 10.96 7.99
CA ARG A 124 13.85 11.93 7.33
C ARG A 124 12.70 11.27 6.58
N VAL A 125 12.06 10.24 7.19
CA VAL A 125 10.85 9.67 6.63
C VAL A 125 9.79 10.75 6.40
N GLY A 126 9.15 10.73 5.23
CA GLY A 126 8.22 11.78 4.85
C GLY A 126 6.98 11.82 5.73
N PHE A 127 6.38 10.65 5.98
CA PHE A 127 5.12 10.53 6.69
C PHE A 127 5.12 9.38 7.68
N PHE A 128 4.46 9.57 8.82
CA PHE A 128 4.02 8.48 9.68
C PHE A 128 2.53 8.22 9.45
N ILE A 129 2.16 6.95 9.37
CA ILE A 129 0.77 6.52 9.48
C ILE A 129 0.52 6.21 10.95
N CYS A 130 -0.06 7.19 11.65
CA CYS A 130 -0.29 7.14 13.09
C CYS A 130 -1.50 6.25 13.40
N ASP A 131 -1.31 5.21 14.21
CA ASP A 131 -2.30 4.17 14.45
C ASP A 131 -3.14 4.43 15.72
N ASN A 132 -2.61 5.18 16.69
CA ASN A 132 -3.27 5.43 17.98
C ASN A 132 -2.72 6.66 18.72
N ALA A 133 -3.34 6.97 19.87
CA ALA A 133 -3.02 8.16 20.65
C ALA A 133 -1.64 8.13 21.32
N ASP A 134 -1.17 6.95 21.76
CA ASP A 134 0.13 6.79 22.41
C ASP A 134 1.26 6.98 21.40
N GLU A 135 1.06 6.46 20.20
CA GLU A 135 1.97 6.67 19.07
C GLU A 135 2.04 8.14 18.66
N LEU A 136 0.89 8.84 18.61
CA LEU A 136 0.85 10.28 18.34
C LEU A 136 1.70 11.07 19.34
N ASP A 137 1.58 10.73 20.63
CA ASP A 137 2.37 11.37 21.69
C ASP A 137 3.87 11.06 21.56
N ALA A 138 4.22 9.84 21.16
CA ALA A 138 5.60 9.44 20.92
C ALA A 138 6.20 10.16 19.70
N ILE A 139 5.44 10.30 18.60
CA ILE A 139 5.85 11.04 17.40
C ILE A 139 6.09 12.52 17.75
N ASP A 140 5.14 13.19 18.43
CA ASP A 140 5.25 14.60 18.82
C ASP A 140 6.47 14.83 19.71
N ARG A 141 6.67 13.97 20.72
CA ARG A 141 7.83 14.04 21.64
C ARG A 141 9.17 13.91 20.93
N GLU A 142 9.29 12.94 20.00
CA GLU A 142 10.53 12.75 19.26
C GLU A 142 10.76 13.86 18.24
N ALA A 143 9.71 14.34 17.56
CA ALA A 143 9.79 15.46 16.65
C ALA A 143 10.26 16.74 17.36
N ALA A 144 9.73 17.01 18.59
CA ALA A 144 10.22 18.09 19.45
C ALA A 144 11.71 17.94 19.79
N ARG A 145 12.15 16.72 20.14
CA ARG A 145 13.57 16.42 20.45
C ARG A 145 14.49 16.72 19.26
N GLN A 146 14.02 16.46 18.04
CA GLN A 146 14.78 16.70 16.81
C GLN A 146 14.60 18.12 16.24
N GLY A 147 13.69 18.93 16.80
CA GLY A 147 13.40 20.29 16.32
C GLY A 147 12.74 20.31 14.94
N ILE A 148 11.89 19.33 14.63
CA ILE A 148 11.17 19.20 13.36
C ILE A 148 9.66 19.19 13.58
N CYS A 149 8.89 19.46 12.52
CA CYS A 149 7.46 19.21 12.46
C CYS A 149 7.21 18.01 11.54
N GLN A 150 6.73 16.90 12.12
CA GLN A 150 6.54 15.64 11.40
C GLN A 150 5.15 15.54 10.79
N LYS A 151 5.08 15.24 9.50
CA LYS A 151 3.81 15.00 8.81
C LYS A 151 3.25 13.63 9.19
N ILE A 152 1.95 13.58 9.46
CA ILE A 152 1.25 12.35 9.76
C ILE A 152 -0.03 12.19 8.93
N LEU A 153 -0.41 10.93 8.65
CA LEU A 153 -1.76 10.54 8.31
C LEU A 153 -2.30 9.69 9.46
N MET A 154 -3.53 9.94 9.86
CA MET A 154 -4.17 9.13 10.90
C MET A 154 -4.80 7.90 10.29
N ARG A 155 -4.51 6.72 10.85
CA ARG A 155 -5.11 5.47 10.39
C ARG A 155 -6.48 5.29 11.00
N LEU A 156 -7.48 5.06 10.15
CA LEU A 156 -8.88 4.91 10.52
C LEU A 156 -9.38 3.52 10.13
N ALA A 157 -10.30 3.00 10.94
CA ALA A 157 -11.11 1.83 10.61
C ALA A 157 -12.49 2.36 10.13
N PRO A 158 -12.78 2.27 8.81
CA PRO A 158 -13.99 2.86 8.24
C PRO A 158 -15.26 2.03 8.45
N GLY A 159 -15.22 0.91 9.18
CA GLY A 159 -16.39 0.09 9.46
C GLY A 159 -16.86 -0.77 8.28
N ILE A 160 -16.00 -1.08 7.34
CA ILE A 160 -16.33 -1.87 6.15
C ILE A 160 -15.89 -3.31 6.30
N ASP A 161 -16.81 -4.25 6.02
CA ASP A 161 -16.51 -5.69 5.93
C ASP A 161 -16.39 -6.10 4.46
N PRO A 162 -15.17 -6.43 3.97
CA PRO A 162 -14.96 -6.83 2.58
C PRO A 162 -15.45 -8.25 2.27
N HIS A 163 -16.11 -8.95 3.20
CA HIS A 163 -16.53 -10.37 3.07
C HIS A 163 -15.39 -11.29 2.62
N THR A 164 -14.13 -10.93 2.93
CA THR A 164 -12.94 -11.71 2.65
C THR A 164 -12.58 -12.60 3.85
N HIS A 165 -11.55 -13.45 3.69
CA HIS A 165 -11.08 -14.29 4.79
C HIS A 165 -10.76 -13.44 6.04
N GLU A 166 -11.25 -13.81 7.20
CA GLU A 166 -11.18 -13.06 8.46
C GLU A 166 -9.77 -12.49 8.78
N LYS A 167 -8.72 -13.26 8.45
CA LYS A 167 -7.33 -12.85 8.68
C LYS A 167 -6.81 -11.70 7.80
N ILE A 168 -7.49 -11.39 6.69
CA ILE A 168 -7.12 -10.31 5.75
C ILE A 168 -8.12 -9.16 5.75
N ASN A 169 -9.14 -9.23 6.59
CA ASN A 169 -10.11 -8.17 6.83
C ASN A 169 -9.54 -7.18 7.85
N THR A 170 -9.30 -5.93 7.44
CA THR A 170 -8.70 -4.87 8.27
C THR A 170 -9.57 -3.62 8.37
N GLY A 171 -10.77 -3.63 7.77
CA GLY A 171 -11.69 -2.50 7.74
C GLY A 171 -12.72 -2.46 8.88
N ARG A 172 -12.83 -3.52 9.68
CA ARG A 172 -13.84 -3.67 10.75
C ARG A 172 -13.54 -2.78 11.95
N VAL A 173 -14.57 -2.43 12.70
CA VAL A 173 -14.49 -1.63 13.94
C VAL A 173 -13.61 -2.30 15.01
N ASP A 174 -13.61 -3.64 15.08
CA ASP A 174 -12.81 -4.46 16.01
C ASP A 174 -11.41 -4.82 15.47
N SER A 175 -10.97 -4.15 14.40
CA SER A 175 -9.63 -4.33 13.85
C SER A 175 -8.55 -3.91 14.85
N LYS A 176 -7.43 -4.64 14.87
CA LYS A 176 -6.23 -4.23 15.62
C LYS A 176 -5.53 -2.99 15.03
N PHE A 177 -5.97 -2.51 13.88
CA PHE A 177 -5.36 -1.41 13.15
C PHE A 177 -6.28 -0.19 13.13
N GLY A 178 -5.72 0.96 13.46
CA GLY A 178 -6.37 2.25 13.36
C GLY A 178 -7.48 2.47 14.38
N VAL A 179 -8.08 3.64 14.31
CA VAL A 179 -9.14 4.08 15.22
C VAL A 179 -10.48 4.09 14.49
N ALA A 180 -11.53 3.56 15.14
CA ALA A 180 -12.84 3.43 14.54
C ALA A 180 -13.53 4.81 14.37
N ILE A 181 -14.10 5.03 13.18
CA ILE A 181 -14.89 6.24 12.89
C ILE A 181 -16.20 6.20 13.67
N GLU A 182 -16.90 5.07 13.67
CA GLU A 182 -18.26 4.93 14.24
C GLU A 182 -18.32 5.18 15.74
N THR A 183 -17.24 4.94 16.48
CA THR A 183 -17.20 5.11 17.95
C THR A 183 -16.99 6.56 18.39
N GLY A 184 -16.66 7.47 17.45
CA GLY A 184 -16.25 8.85 17.75
C GLY A 184 -14.79 9.02 18.16
N GLN A 185 -14.09 7.94 18.49
CA GLN A 185 -12.67 7.98 18.89
C GLN A 185 -11.76 8.57 17.81
N ALA A 186 -12.08 8.35 16.53
CA ALA A 186 -11.34 8.94 15.43
C ALA A 186 -11.40 10.48 15.46
N ALA A 187 -12.57 11.06 15.69
CA ALA A 187 -12.74 12.52 15.79
C ALA A 187 -12.00 13.11 16.99
N GLU A 188 -12.04 12.44 18.16
CA GLU A 188 -11.28 12.86 19.34
C GLU A 188 -9.76 12.85 19.09
N LEU A 189 -9.26 11.80 18.40
CA LEU A 189 -7.84 11.71 18.07
C LEU A 189 -7.42 12.77 17.04
N VAL A 190 -8.29 13.17 16.10
CA VAL A 190 -8.07 14.32 15.22
C VAL A 190 -7.89 15.60 16.04
N GLY A 191 -8.82 15.87 16.97
CA GLY A 191 -8.71 17.04 17.87
C GLY A 191 -7.40 17.04 18.66
N LYS A 192 -6.97 15.87 19.16
CA LYS A 192 -5.69 15.70 19.84
C LYS A 192 -4.50 15.99 18.90
N ALA A 193 -4.53 15.48 17.67
CA ALA A 193 -3.45 15.69 16.69
C ALA A 193 -3.31 17.18 16.32
N LEU A 194 -4.41 17.87 16.12
CA LEU A 194 -4.44 19.29 15.80
C LEU A 194 -3.93 20.18 16.94
N SER A 195 -3.97 19.72 18.19
CA SER A 195 -3.41 20.43 19.36
C SER A 195 -1.91 20.25 19.53
N LYS A 196 -1.27 19.31 18.80
CA LYS A 196 0.17 19.05 18.87
C LYS A 196 0.98 20.12 18.15
N GLN A 197 2.17 20.43 18.68
CA GLN A 197 3.02 21.50 18.14
C GLN A 197 4.05 20.99 17.12
N ASN A 198 4.43 19.72 17.20
CA ASN A 198 5.53 19.17 16.41
C ASN A 198 5.05 18.10 15.42
N VAL A 199 3.74 18.01 15.20
CA VAL A 199 3.16 17.17 14.14
C VAL A 199 2.22 17.98 13.26
N GLU A 200 2.18 17.66 11.98
CA GLU A 200 1.25 18.23 11.00
C GLU A 200 0.33 17.14 10.50
N LEU A 201 -0.96 17.20 10.83
CA LEU A 201 -1.97 16.28 10.31
C LEU A 201 -2.28 16.63 8.85
N TRP A 202 -1.84 15.78 7.92
CA TRP A 202 -2.07 15.97 6.49
C TRP A 202 -3.37 15.33 5.99
N GLY A 203 -3.87 14.35 6.71
CA GLY A 203 -5.09 13.66 6.34
C GLY A 203 -5.19 12.28 6.96
N TYR A 204 -5.83 11.37 6.23
CA TYR A 204 -6.28 10.10 6.79
C TYR A 204 -5.88 8.92 5.92
N HIS A 205 -5.74 7.76 6.55
CA HIS A 205 -5.42 6.50 5.92
C HIS A 205 -6.40 5.42 6.36
N CYS A 206 -6.74 4.52 5.46
CA CYS A 206 -7.40 3.26 5.77
C CYS A 206 -6.86 2.12 4.89
N HIS A 207 -7.14 0.89 5.27
CA HIS A 207 -6.89 -0.29 4.45
C HIS A 207 -7.94 -1.34 4.80
N VAL A 208 -8.69 -1.81 3.83
CA VAL A 208 -9.89 -2.62 4.06
C VAL A 208 -9.75 -4.10 3.69
N GLY A 209 -8.67 -4.49 3.03
CA GLY A 209 -8.47 -5.90 2.70
C GLY A 209 -7.48 -6.17 1.59
N SER A 210 -7.45 -7.42 1.11
CA SER A 210 -6.54 -7.89 0.06
C SER A 210 -7.28 -8.87 -0.87
N GLN A 211 -6.78 -9.02 -2.12
CA GLN A 211 -7.40 -9.84 -3.17
C GLN A 211 -8.81 -9.36 -3.57
N LEU A 212 -8.95 -8.05 -3.75
CA LEU A 212 -10.16 -7.38 -4.20
C LEU A 212 -10.11 -7.20 -5.73
N PHE A 213 -11.14 -7.65 -6.44
CA PHE A 213 -11.10 -7.74 -7.90
C PHE A 213 -11.87 -6.61 -8.60
N ASP A 214 -12.69 -5.87 -7.87
CA ASP A 214 -13.52 -4.78 -8.39
C ASP A 214 -13.34 -3.47 -7.61
N ALA A 215 -14.00 -2.41 -8.08
CA ALA A 215 -13.90 -1.08 -7.50
C ALA A 215 -14.92 -0.81 -6.39
N GLU A 216 -15.93 -1.65 -6.17
CA GLU A 216 -17.09 -1.35 -5.33
C GLU A 216 -16.67 -1.08 -3.89
N LEU A 217 -15.89 -1.98 -3.32
CA LEU A 217 -15.40 -1.83 -1.96
C LEU A 217 -14.54 -0.57 -1.75
N PHE A 218 -13.77 -0.19 -2.77
CA PHE A 218 -12.99 1.06 -2.72
C PHE A 218 -13.89 2.30 -2.81
N CYS A 219 -15.01 2.23 -3.54
CA CYS A 219 -16.00 3.29 -3.59
C CYS A 219 -16.70 3.46 -2.24
N ASP A 220 -17.11 2.36 -1.60
CA ASP A 220 -17.71 2.38 -0.26
C ASP A 220 -16.71 2.92 0.77
N THR A 221 -15.45 2.47 0.70
CA THR A 221 -14.37 2.99 1.54
C THR A 221 -14.18 4.49 1.34
N ALA A 222 -14.14 4.96 0.11
CA ALA A 222 -14.03 6.39 -0.20
C ALA A 222 -15.23 7.17 0.35
N THR A 223 -16.45 6.59 0.32
CA THR A 223 -17.64 7.22 0.88
C THR A 223 -17.48 7.48 2.37
N ASN A 224 -17.09 6.46 3.15
CA ASN A 224 -16.92 6.62 4.59
C ASN A 224 -15.78 7.57 4.94
N MET A 225 -14.65 7.46 4.23
CA MET A 225 -13.48 8.31 4.46
C MET A 225 -13.74 9.77 4.11
N LEU A 226 -14.38 10.07 2.97
CA LEU A 226 -14.66 11.45 2.56
C LEU A 226 -15.79 12.08 3.36
N THR A 227 -16.76 11.30 3.83
CA THR A 227 -17.76 11.76 4.80
C THR A 227 -17.07 12.19 6.09
N PHE A 228 -16.15 11.37 6.60
CA PHE A 228 -15.35 11.74 7.77
C PHE A 228 -14.50 12.99 7.54
N VAL A 229 -13.90 13.15 6.36
CA VAL A 229 -13.19 14.39 5.98
C VAL A 229 -14.11 15.61 6.09
N ALA A 230 -15.32 15.52 5.55
CA ALA A 230 -16.31 16.61 5.61
C ALA A 230 -16.73 16.93 7.05
N ASP A 231 -16.88 15.92 7.90
CA ASP A 231 -17.25 16.11 9.32
C ASP A 231 -16.09 16.77 10.10
N MET A 232 -14.84 16.36 9.85
CA MET A 232 -13.68 16.98 10.50
C MET A 232 -13.45 18.43 10.03
N ALA A 233 -13.75 18.73 8.76
CA ALA A 233 -13.72 20.11 8.28
C ALA A 233 -14.73 20.99 9.01
N LYS A 234 -15.94 20.49 9.26
CA LYS A 234 -16.97 21.23 10.00
C LYS A 234 -16.65 21.37 11.49
N GLN A 235 -16.12 20.29 12.10
CA GLN A 235 -15.90 20.24 13.56
C GLN A 235 -14.65 20.99 13.99
N TYR A 236 -13.58 20.92 13.21
CA TYR A 236 -12.24 21.42 13.59
C TYR A 236 -11.65 22.44 12.61
N ASP A 237 -12.37 22.84 11.57
CA ASP A 237 -11.86 23.69 10.48
C ASP A 237 -10.58 23.07 9.83
N HIS A 238 -10.53 21.71 9.79
CA HIS A 238 -9.39 20.97 9.27
C HIS A 238 -9.66 20.47 7.86
N THR A 239 -8.89 20.97 6.90
CA THR A 239 -8.92 20.50 5.51
C THR A 239 -7.87 19.41 5.30
N ALA A 240 -8.30 18.18 5.09
CA ALA A 240 -7.41 17.08 4.75
C ALA A 240 -6.80 17.31 3.36
N LYS A 241 -5.47 17.28 3.28
CA LYS A 241 -4.72 17.38 2.01
C LYS A 241 -4.69 16.06 1.26
N VAL A 242 -4.77 14.94 1.99
CA VAL A 242 -4.58 13.58 1.48
C VAL A 242 -5.57 12.62 2.13
N VAL A 243 -6.12 11.71 1.33
CA VAL A 243 -6.78 10.48 1.78
C VAL A 243 -6.09 9.29 1.13
N ASN A 244 -5.59 8.37 1.96
CA ASN A 244 -4.98 7.14 1.52
C ASN A 244 -5.98 5.99 1.68
N LEU A 245 -6.41 5.40 0.56
CA LEU A 245 -7.38 4.31 0.54
C LEU A 245 -6.74 2.92 0.74
N GLY A 246 -5.42 2.88 0.98
CA GLY A 246 -4.68 1.64 1.14
C GLY A 246 -4.48 0.88 -0.17
N GLY A 247 -4.09 -0.36 -0.04
CA GLY A 247 -3.95 -1.30 -1.14
C GLY A 247 -5.12 -2.29 -1.20
N GLY A 248 -4.86 -3.43 -1.83
CA GLY A 248 -5.80 -4.54 -1.80
C GLY A 248 -6.21 -5.06 -3.17
N MET A 249 -5.97 -4.35 -4.26
CA MET A 249 -6.27 -4.87 -5.59
C MET A 249 -5.56 -6.21 -5.83
N GLY A 250 -6.34 -7.20 -6.26
CA GLY A 250 -5.93 -8.58 -6.41
C GLY A 250 -5.14 -8.87 -7.68
N VAL A 251 -4.70 -10.13 -7.77
CA VAL A 251 -4.14 -10.74 -8.98
C VAL A 251 -4.77 -12.12 -9.20
N PRO A 252 -5.01 -12.56 -10.41
CA PRO A 252 -5.46 -13.92 -10.65
C PRO A 252 -4.30 -14.90 -10.40
N TYR A 253 -4.55 -15.97 -9.65
CA TYR A 253 -3.60 -17.07 -9.44
C TYR A 253 -3.96 -18.32 -10.22
N THR A 254 -5.19 -18.41 -10.72
CA THR A 254 -5.68 -19.53 -11.54
C THR A 254 -6.31 -19.01 -12.83
N ALA A 255 -6.45 -19.89 -13.83
CA ALA A 255 -7.03 -19.53 -15.13
C ALA A 255 -8.53 -19.17 -15.05
N GLU A 256 -9.21 -19.62 -14.00
CA GLU A 256 -10.64 -19.38 -13.76
C GLU A 256 -10.89 -17.99 -13.15
N GLN A 257 -9.89 -17.37 -12.55
CA GLN A 257 -10.01 -16.04 -11.97
C GLN A 257 -9.94 -14.98 -13.07
N ASN A 258 -10.81 -13.98 -12.97
CA ASN A 258 -10.82 -12.87 -13.90
C ASN A 258 -9.54 -12.01 -13.77
N LYS A 259 -9.06 -11.50 -14.90
CA LYS A 259 -8.02 -10.47 -14.89
C LYS A 259 -8.59 -9.19 -14.26
N VAL A 260 -7.77 -8.51 -13.45
CA VAL A 260 -8.14 -7.22 -12.86
C VAL A 260 -7.81 -6.10 -13.84
N ASP A 261 -8.81 -5.29 -14.16
CA ASP A 261 -8.61 -4.03 -14.88
C ASP A 261 -8.31 -2.91 -13.88
N TYR A 262 -7.02 -2.72 -13.58
CA TYR A 262 -6.58 -1.71 -12.60
C TYR A 262 -6.96 -0.30 -13.02
N ALA A 263 -6.77 0.04 -14.30
CA ALA A 263 -7.08 1.37 -14.81
C ALA A 263 -8.59 1.65 -14.79
N GLY A 264 -9.41 0.68 -15.22
CA GLY A 264 -10.88 0.80 -15.18
C GLY A 264 -11.42 0.87 -13.75
N ASN A 265 -10.84 0.12 -12.80
CA ASN A 265 -11.20 0.24 -11.39
C ASN A 265 -10.85 1.63 -10.83
N ILE A 266 -9.64 2.15 -11.10
CA ILE A 266 -9.23 3.49 -10.68
C ILE A 266 -10.14 4.57 -11.31
N GLN A 267 -10.55 4.41 -12.57
CA GLN A 267 -11.50 5.31 -13.23
C GLN A 267 -12.85 5.35 -12.51
N LYS A 268 -13.40 4.19 -12.15
CA LYS A 268 -14.67 4.09 -11.39
C LYS A 268 -14.55 4.76 -10.03
N ILE A 269 -13.47 4.48 -9.31
CA ILE A 269 -13.17 5.09 -8.00
C ILE A 269 -13.08 6.62 -8.14
N GLY A 270 -12.38 7.12 -9.17
CA GLY A 270 -12.23 8.55 -9.41
C GLY A 270 -13.56 9.26 -9.72
N ALA A 271 -14.39 8.66 -10.56
CA ALA A 271 -15.74 9.19 -10.85
C ALA A 271 -16.61 9.25 -9.59
N HIS A 272 -16.56 8.20 -8.75
CA HIS A 272 -17.26 8.16 -7.48
C HIS A 272 -16.80 9.27 -6.52
N ILE A 273 -15.46 9.43 -6.35
CA ILE A 273 -14.87 10.46 -5.49
C ILE A 273 -15.28 11.87 -5.95
N THR A 274 -15.24 12.14 -7.26
CA THR A 274 -15.63 13.45 -7.82
C THR A 274 -17.07 13.77 -7.46
N THR A 275 -18.01 12.88 -7.77
CA THR A 275 -19.44 13.05 -7.46
C THR A 275 -19.68 13.22 -5.95
N LEU A 276 -18.96 12.45 -5.14
CA LEU A 276 -19.11 12.51 -3.69
C LEU A 276 -18.59 13.82 -3.10
N CYS A 277 -17.43 14.30 -3.53
CA CYS A 277 -16.87 15.58 -3.08
C CYS A 277 -17.77 16.77 -3.44
N GLU A 278 -18.38 16.76 -4.64
CA GLU A 278 -19.40 17.75 -5.04
C GLU A 278 -20.61 17.71 -4.09
N LYS A 279 -21.13 16.51 -3.78
CA LYS A 279 -22.26 16.33 -2.86
C LYS A 279 -21.95 16.78 -1.43
N LEU A 280 -20.74 16.50 -0.95
CA LEU A 280 -20.28 16.88 0.38
C LEU A 280 -19.82 18.35 0.47
N GLN A 281 -19.70 19.03 -0.66
CA GLN A 281 -19.19 20.41 -0.77
C GLN A 281 -17.78 20.58 -0.19
N ILE A 282 -16.90 19.59 -0.44
CA ILE A 282 -15.50 19.63 -0.02
C ILE A 282 -14.55 19.73 -1.23
N THR A 283 -13.41 20.35 -1.04
CA THR A 283 -12.32 20.28 -2.01
C THR A 283 -11.79 18.84 -2.04
N PRO A 284 -11.70 18.19 -3.22
CA PRO A 284 -11.19 16.84 -3.30
C PRO A 284 -9.75 16.75 -2.78
N PRO A 285 -9.46 15.94 -1.77
CA PRO A 285 -8.09 15.68 -1.34
C PRO A 285 -7.33 14.86 -2.38
N ALA A 286 -6.01 14.92 -2.37
CA ALA A 286 -5.20 13.98 -3.13
C ALA A 286 -5.43 12.55 -2.62
N ILE A 287 -5.54 11.59 -3.53
CA ILE A 287 -5.76 10.18 -3.19
C ILE A 287 -4.44 9.41 -3.29
N LEU A 288 -4.10 8.69 -2.23
CA LEU A 288 -3.03 7.70 -2.27
C LEU A 288 -3.63 6.29 -2.34
N MET A 289 -2.92 5.39 -3.01
CA MET A 289 -3.21 3.96 -3.04
C MET A 289 -1.92 3.18 -2.82
N GLU A 290 -2.01 2.00 -2.18
CA GLU A 290 -0.87 1.20 -1.76
C GLU A 290 -0.80 -0.15 -2.48
N PRO A 291 -0.60 -0.19 -3.82
CA PRO A 291 -0.42 -1.44 -4.52
C PRO A 291 0.86 -2.15 -4.08
N GLY A 292 0.75 -3.39 -3.67
CA GLY A 292 1.89 -4.26 -3.36
C GLY A 292 1.81 -5.54 -4.18
N ARG A 293 0.87 -6.42 -3.80
CA ARG A 293 0.60 -7.68 -4.50
C ARG A 293 0.45 -7.49 -6.03
N SER A 294 -0.35 -6.53 -6.45
CA SER A 294 -0.62 -6.26 -7.87
C SER A 294 0.60 -5.77 -8.66
N ILE A 295 1.66 -5.31 -7.99
CA ILE A 295 2.92 -4.91 -8.65
C ILE A 295 3.88 -6.09 -8.81
N VAL A 296 3.99 -6.98 -7.80
CA VAL A 296 5.09 -7.97 -7.79
C VAL A 296 4.64 -9.42 -7.94
N ALA A 297 3.37 -9.78 -7.69
CA ALA A 297 2.97 -11.18 -7.61
C ALA A 297 3.03 -11.90 -8.95
N ASP A 298 2.65 -11.25 -10.06
CA ASP A 298 2.73 -11.80 -11.40
C ASP A 298 4.09 -11.50 -12.10
N SER A 299 5.01 -10.89 -11.36
CA SER A 299 6.35 -10.52 -11.84
C SER A 299 7.43 -11.48 -11.35
N GLY A 300 7.09 -12.55 -10.65
CA GLY A 300 8.07 -13.45 -10.06
C GLY A 300 7.68 -14.91 -10.12
N ILE A 301 8.68 -15.78 -10.22
CA ILE A 301 8.57 -17.23 -10.08
C ILE A 301 9.66 -17.75 -9.15
N THR A 302 9.45 -18.94 -8.61
CA THR A 302 10.48 -19.66 -7.86
C THR A 302 10.80 -20.97 -8.57
N LEU A 303 12.08 -21.23 -8.79
CA LEU A 303 12.58 -22.48 -9.37
C LEU A 303 13.10 -23.38 -8.26
N TYR A 304 12.66 -24.63 -8.25
CA TYR A 304 13.12 -25.67 -7.35
C TYR A 304 13.59 -26.90 -8.14
N SER A 305 14.54 -27.64 -7.58
CA SER A 305 14.87 -28.98 -8.05
C SER A 305 14.13 -30.01 -7.18
N VAL A 306 13.53 -31.01 -7.83
CA VAL A 306 12.93 -32.15 -7.13
C VAL A 306 14.07 -33.05 -6.63
N THR A 307 14.19 -33.20 -5.32
CA THR A 307 15.25 -34.03 -4.68
C THR A 307 14.81 -35.45 -4.33
N GLY A 308 13.51 -35.69 -4.35
CA GLY A 308 12.94 -37.01 -4.06
C GLY A 308 11.46 -37.06 -4.32
N THR A 309 10.94 -38.25 -4.59
CA THR A 309 9.53 -38.54 -4.78
C THR A 309 9.10 -39.65 -3.81
N LYS A 310 7.82 -39.67 -3.46
CA LYS A 310 7.21 -40.69 -2.63
C LYS A 310 5.85 -41.05 -3.18
N GLU A 311 5.59 -42.36 -3.34
CA GLU A 311 4.28 -42.88 -3.66
C GLU A 311 3.55 -43.25 -2.38
N ILE A 312 2.27 -42.89 -2.26
CA ILE A 312 1.39 -43.29 -1.18
C ILE A 312 0.22 -44.08 -1.77
N PRO A 313 0.15 -45.40 -1.55
CA PRO A 313 -0.92 -46.25 -2.09
C PRO A 313 -2.31 -45.73 -1.67
N GLY A 314 -3.21 -45.56 -2.63
CA GLY A 314 -4.56 -45.07 -2.38
C GLY A 314 -4.74 -43.57 -2.33
N PHE A 315 -3.68 -42.79 -2.60
CA PHE A 315 -3.73 -41.33 -2.67
C PHE A 315 -3.15 -40.79 -3.99
#